data_59634673e3aa226b0868718760286255
#
_entry.id   59634673e3aa226b0868718760286255
#
_cell.length_a   1.000
_cell.length_b   1.000
_cell.length_c   1.000
_cell.angle_alpha   90.00
_cell.angle_beta   90.00
_cell.angle_gamma   90.00
#
_symmetry.space_group_name_H-M   'P 1'
#
loop_
_entity.id
_entity.type
_entity.pdbx_description
1 polymer ?
#
loop_
_entity_poly.entity_id
_entity_poly.type
_entity_poly.pdbx_seq_one_letter_code
_entity_poly.pdbx_strand_id
1 'polypeptide(L)'
;IAKKVNVQPKTLLLVFVALLSLVLFIPFIGNCIASTVLFFYPAYKTYKAIETADKKDDEKLMTYWVVFGLIFSFDSVFRFLLSFLPFYHLLRFALMSSLIVGNFSGSQYLYMIILRPILSKYIGNLDQVVESLESKAKSAAKVLKKD
;
A
#
# COMPACT_ATOMS: atom_id res chain seq x y z
N ILE A 1 -8.91 -48.95 -0.60
CA ILE A 1 -10.09 -48.50 0.16
C ILE A 1 -9.76 -47.05 0.61
N ALA A 2 -10.07 -46.08 -0.23
CA ALA A 2 -9.94 -44.66 0.11
C ALA A 2 -11.12 -44.27 1.02
N LYS A 3 -10.84 -44.06 2.32
CA LYS A 3 -11.80 -43.51 3.27
C LYS A 3 -12.11 -42.07 2.81
N LYS A 4 -13.32 -41.83 2.27
CA LYS A 4 -13.83 -40.50 1.99
C LYS A 4 -13.87 -39.71 3.30
N VAL A 5 -12.92 -38.87 3.54
CA VAL A 5 -12.91 -37.93 4.67
C VAL A 5 -13.98 -36.88 4.37
N ASN A 6 -15.13 -37.04 4.99
CA ASN A 6 -16.24 -36.10 4.87
C ASN A 6 -15.92 -34.85 5.73
N VAL A 7 -15.05 -34.01 5.24
CA VAL A 7 -14.65 -32.75 5.94
C VAL A 7 -15.70 -31.70 5.64
N GLN A 8 -16.29 -31.16 6.70
CA GLN A 8 -17.21 -30.04 6.55
C GLN A 8 -16.49 -28.83 5.96
N PRO A 9 -17.12 -28.06 5.06
CA PRO A 9 -16.48 -26.90 4.43
C PRO A 9 -16.00 -25.85 5.44
N LYS A 10 -16.66 -25.74 6.59
CA LYS A 10 -16.23 -24.88 7.71
C LYS A 10 -14.90 -25.31 8.32
N THR A 11 -14.68 -26.63 8.47
CA THR A 11 -13.42 -27.16 9.01
C THR A 11 -12.27 -26.94 8.02
N LEU A 12 -12.54 -27.10 6.72
CA LEU A 12 -11.56 -26.83 5.67
C LEU A 12 -11.14 -25.37 5.66
N LEU A 13 -12.10 -24.46 5.81
CA LEU A 13 -11.84 -23.03 5.92
C LEU A 13 -11.01 -22.69 7.16
N LEU A 14 -11.35 -23.28 8.32
CA LEU A 14 -10.59 -23.09 9.56
C LEU A 14 -9.14 -23.57 9.45
N VAL A 15 -8.93 -24.76 8.87
CA VAL A 15 -7.58 -25.30 8.63
C VAL A 15 -6.81 -24.42 7.67
N PHE A 16 -7.44 -23.95 6.60
CA PHE A 16 -6.82 -23.03 5.64
C PHE A 16 -6.41 -21.71 6.31
N VAL A 17 -7.29 -21.11 7.11
CA VAL A 17 -6.97 -19.87 7.86
C VAL A 17 -5.87 -20.10 8.88
N ALA A 18 -5.86 -21.24 9.57
CA ALA A 18 -4.80 -21.60 10.52
C ALA A 18 -3.45 -21.79 9.83
N LEU A 19 -3.42 -22.47 8.69
CA LEU A 19 -2.20 -22.63 7.90
C LEU A 19 -1.70 -21.31 7.34
N LEU A 20 -2.61 -20.47 6.84
CA LEU A 20 -2.27 -19.15 6.34
C LEU A 20 -1.68 -18.25 7.45
N SER A 21 -2.28 -18.28 8.65
CA SER A 21 -1.75 -17.53 9.79
C SER A 21 -0.38 -18.05 10.24
N LEU A 22 -0.15 -19.35 10.18
CA LEU A 22 1.15 -19.94 10.49
C LEU A 22 2.24 -19.52 9.48
N VAL A 23 1.91 -19.49 8.20
CA VAL A 23 2.83 -19.01 7.13
C VAL A 23 3.11 -17.52 7.28
N LEU A 24 2.11 -16.71 7.61
CA LEU A 24 2.29 -15.27 7.86
C LEU A 24 3.09 -15.00 9.14
N PHE A 25 3.16 -15.95 10.05
CA PHE A 25 3.99 -15.86 11.26
C PHE A 25 5.50 -15.97 10.95
N ILE A 26 5.86 -16.55 9.81
CA ILE A 26 7.24 -16.57 9.34
C ILE A 26 7.57 -15.18 8.73
N PRO A 27 8.43 -14.35 9.37
CA PRO A 27 8.58 -12.93 9.01
C PRO A 27 8.92 -12.68 7.54
N PHE A 28 9.76 -13.52 6.97
CA PHE A 28 10.20 -13.37 5.58
C PHE A 28 9.09 -13.72 4.58
N ILE A 29 8.50 -14.90 4.71
CA ILE A 29 7.48 -15.41 3.78
C ILE A 29 6.19 -14.58 3.90
N GLY A 30 5.77 -14.30 5.14
CA GLY A 30 4.58 -13.48 5.40
C GLY A 30 4.71 -12.08 4.81
N ASN A 31 5.88 -11.46 4.93
CA ASN A 31 6.13 -10.14 4.35
C ASN A 31 6.11 -10.15 2.81
N CYS A 32 6.69 -11.18 2.18
CA CYS A 32 6.66 -11.34 0.72
C CYS A 32 5.23 -11.51 0.21
N ILE A 33 4.45 -12.42 0.80
CA ILE A 33 3.07 -12.67 0.40
C ILE A 33 2.21 -11.43 0.61
N ALA A 34 2.31 -10.81 1.79
CA ALA A 34 1.56 -9.61 2.12
C ALA A 34 1.86 -8.47 1.13
N SER A 35 3.14 -8.19 0.89
CA SER A 35 3.55 -7.12 -0.03
C SER A 35 3.09 -7.39 -1.46
N THR A 36 3.15 -8.65 -1.90
CA THR A 36 2.70 -9.06 -3.24
C THR A 36 1.20 -8.83 -3.40
N VAL A 37 0.38 -9.33 -2.48
CA VAL A 37 -1.08 -9.18 -2.56
C VAL A 37 -1.49 -7.71 -2.46
N LEU A 38 -0.89 -6.97 -1.52
CA LEU A 38 -1.20 -5.56 -1.28
C LEU A 38 -0.75 -4.64 -2.43
N PHE A 39 0.16 -5.08 -3.27
CA PHE A 39 0.57 -4.35 -4.46
C PHE A 39 -0.22 -4.79 -5.70
N PHE A 40 -0.27 -6.09 -6.00
CA PHE A 40 -0.84 -6.59 -7.26
C PHE A 40 -2.35 -6.42 -7.35
N TYR A 41 -3.09 -6.56 -6.26
CA TYR A 41 -4.54 -6.38 -6.29
C TYR A 41 -4.94 -4.93 -6.64
N PRO A 42 -4.44 -3.88 -5.96
CA PRO A 42 -4.71 -2.51 -6.35
C PRO A 42 -4.14 -2.15 -7.72
N ALA A 43 -2.97 -2.69 -8.10
CA ALA A 43 -2.39 -2.47 -9.42
C ALA A 43 -3.30 -2.99 -10.53
N TYR A 44 -3.87 -4.19 -10.37
CA TYR A 44 -4.85 -4.73 -11.31
C TYR A 44 -6.11 -3.85 -11.39
N LYS A 45 -6.61 -3.37 -10.25
CA LYS A 45 -7.75 -2.45 -10.21
C LYS A 45 -7.44 -1.13 -10.90
N THR A 46 -6.24 -0.60 -10.70
CA THR A 46 -5.77 0.63 -11.36
C THR A 46 -5.68 0.44 -12.87
N TYR A 47 -5.10 -0.68 -13.33
CA TYR A 47 -5.07 -1.00 -14.76
C TYR A 47 -6.48 -0.99 -15.36
N LYS A 48 -7.44 -1.63 -14.70
CA LYS A 48 -8.83 -1.66 -15.17
C LYS A 48 -9.50 -0.28 -15.14
N ALA A 49 -9.19 0.56 -14.15
CA ALA A 49 -9.72 1.91 -14.03
C ALA A 49 -9.21 2.82 -15.15
N ILE A 50 -7.94 2.70 -15.55
CA ILE A 50 -7.36 3.45 -16.68
C ILE A 50 -8.10 3.15 -17.99
N GLU A 51 -8.59 1.92 -18.16
CA GLU A 51 -9.36 1.53 -19.36
C GLU A 51 -10.83 2.00 -19.32
N THR A 52 -11.34 2.37 -18.13
CA THR A 52 -12.70 2.85 -17.94
C THR A 52 -12.71 4.37 -17.73
N ALA A 53 -13.70 5.07 -18.27
CA ALA A 53 -13.81 6.53 -18.14
C ALA A 53 -14.43 6.98 -16.80
N ASP A 54 -14.43 6.15 -15.76
CA ASP A 54 -15.04 6.49 -14.46
C ASP A 54 -14.05 7.21 -13.53
N LYS A 55 -14.16 8.53 -13.50
CA LYS A 55 -13.33 9.42 -12.66
C LYS A 55 -13.40 9.15 -11.15
N LYS A 56 -14.49 8.55 -10.66
CA LYS A 56 -14.65 8.28 -9.22
C LYS A 56 -13.78 7.12 -8.75
N ASP A 57 -13.60 6.12 -9.59
CA ASP A 57 -12.72 5.00 -9.27
C ASP A 57 -11.24 5.40 -9.40
N ASP A 58 -10.92 6.29 -10.33
CA ASP A 58 -9.57 6.87 -10.46
C ASP A 58 -9.16 7.64 -9.21
N GLU A 59 -10.02 8.50 -8.69
CA GLU A 59 -9.74 9.29 -7.47
C GLU A 59 -9.47 8.38 -6.26
N LYS A 60 -10.25 7.32 -6.09
CA LYS A 60 -10.06 6.35 -5.00
C LYS A 60 -8.73 5.63 -5.10
N LEU A 61 -8.37 5.21 -6.31
CA LEU A 61 -7.12 4.50 -6.56
C LEU A 61 -5.90 5.42 -6.42
N MET A 62 -5.98 6.66 -6.90
CA MET A 62 -4.94 7.65 -6.68
C MET A 62 -4.74 7.93 -5.20
N THR A 63 -5.83 8.13 -4.45
CA THR A 63 -5.79 8.29 -2.99
C THR A 63 -5.15 7.07 -2.32
N TYR A 64 -5.50 5.86 -2.74
CA TYR A 64 -4.86 4.63 -2.24
C TYR A 64 -3.35 4.66 -2.46
N TRP A 65 -2.88 4.99 -3.67
CA TRP A 65 -1.45 4.98 -3.98
C TRP A 65 -0.66 6.02 -3.19
N VAL A 66 -1.24 7.20 -2.96
CA VAL A 66 -0.61 8.24 -2.14
C VAL A 66 -0.48 7.78 -0.68
N VAL A 67 -1.56 7.25 -0.09
CA VAL A 67 -1.55 6.74 1.29
C VAL A 67 -0.61 5.54 1.42
N PHE A 68 -0.69 4.59 0.50
CA PHE A 68 0.18 3.41 0.48
C PHE A 68 1.66 3.79 0.37
N GLY A 69 2.00 4.70 -0.53
CA GLY A 69 3.37 5.17 -0.72
C GLY A 69 3.94 5.85 0.51
N LEU A 70 3.14 6.67 1.20
CA LEU A 70 3.55 7.33 2.45
C LEU A 70 3.76 6.32 3.58
N ILE A 71 2.82 5.39 3.78
CA ILE A 71 2.97 4.36 4.82
C ILE A 71 4.17 3.47 4.50
N PHE A 72 4.35 3.10 3.24
CA PHE A 72 5.49 2.29 2.80
C PHE A 72 6.83 3.02 3.02
N SER A 73 6.89 4.32 2.73
CA SER A 73 8.07 5.15 2.96
C SER A 73 8.38 5.26 4.45
N PHE A 74 7.35 5.50 5.27
CA PHE A 74 7.49 5.55 6.71
C PHE A 74 7.98 4.19 7.26
N ASP A 75 7.38 3.10 6.84
CA ASP A 75 7.80 1.74 7.18
C ASP A 75 9.26 1.47 6.81
N SER A 76 9.68 1.92 5.64
CA SER A 76 11.05 1.73 5.17
C SER A 76 12.08 2.47 6.04
N VAL A 77 11.78 3.70 6.45
CA VAL A 77 12.65 4.52 7.29
C VAL A 77 12.71 3.98 8.72
N PHE A 78 11.57 3.61 9.28
CA PHE A 78 11.45 3.19 10.68
C PHE A 78 11.51 1.67 10.89
N ARG A 79 11.78 0.90 9.85
CA ARG A 79 11.81 -0.56 9.89
C ARG A 79 12.70 -1.11 11.01
N PHE A 80 13.84 -0.48 11.26
CA PHE A 80 14.76 -0.89 12.32
C PHE A 80 14.10 -0.77 13.70
N LEU A 81 13.45 0.36 13.99
CA LEU A 81 12.74 0.57 15.26
C LEU A 81 11.53 -0.36 15.39
N LEU A 82 10.77 -0.49 14.31
CA LEU A 82 9.53 -1.26 14.27
C LEU A 82 9.77 -2.77 14.34
N SER A 83 10.97 -3.24 13.96
CA SER A 83 11.32 -4.66 14.06
C SER A 83 11.46 -5.17 15.50
N PHE A 84 11.63 -4.27 16.49
CA PHE A 84 11.62 -4.63 17.90
C PHE A 84 10.22 -4.92 18.46
N LEU A 85 9.15 -4.52 17.74
CA LEU A 85 7.79 -4.81 18.18
C LEU A 85 7.42 -6.25 17.82
N PRO A 86 7.06 -7.08 18.80
CA PRO A 86 6.48 -8.38 18.52
C PRO A 86 5.18 -8.17 17.72
N PHE A 87 4.91 -9.07 16.78
CA PHE A 87 3.73 -8.99 15.90
C PHE A 87 3.67 -7.80 14.94
N TYR A 88 4.76 -7.04 14.77
CA TYR A 88 4.81 -5.93 13.82
C TYR A 88 4.31 -6.31 12.41
N HIS A 89 4.71 -7.47 11.91
CA HIS A 89 4.30 -7.94 10.58
C HIS A 89 2.79 -8.15 10.46
N LEU A 90 2.14 -8.65 11.52
CA LEU A 90 0.68 -8.79 11.56
C LEU A 90 -0.02 -7.45 11.60
N LEU A 91 0.48 -6.52 12.43
CA LEU A 91 -0.05 -5.16 12.52
C LEU A 91 0.07 -4.43 11.18
N ARG A 92 1.22 -4.53 10.53
CA ARG A 92 1.47 -3.98 9.20
C ARG A 92 0.51 -4.56 8.16
N PHE A 93 0.35 -5.88 8.15
CA PHE A 93 -0.57 -6.56 7.24
C PHE A 93 -2.02 -6.11 7.47
N ALA A 94 -2.47 -6.04 8.73
CA ALA A 94 -3.80 -5.58 9.08
C ALA A 94 -4.04 -4.13 8.63
N LEU A 95 -3.09 -3.23 8.91
CA LEU A 95 -3.17 -1.83 8.51
C LEU A 95 -3.22 -1.68 6.99
N MET A 96 -2.33 -2.34 6.27
CA MET A 96 -2.30 -2.28 4.81
C MET A 96 -3.56 -2.91 4.18
N SER A 97 -4.06 -4.02 4.75
CA SER A 97 -5.30 -4.66 4.28
C SER A 97 -6.51 -3.75 4.49
N SER A 98 -6.53 -2.96 5.58
CA SER A 98 -7.62 -2.02 5.87
C SER A 98 -7.77 -0.93 4.79
N LEU A 99 -6.70 -0.59 4.09
CA LEU A 99 -6.73 0.39 3.00
C LEU A 99 -7.57 -0.09 1.80
N ILE A 100 -7.61 -1.40 1.59
CA ILE A 100 -8.28 -2.03 0.44
C ILE A 100 -9.75 -2.34 0.75
N VAL A 101 -10.08 -2.54 2.03
CA VAL A 101 -11.43 -2.92 2.46
C VAL A 101 -12.46 -1.86 2.04
N GLY A 102 -13.66 -2.30 1.68
CA GLY A 102 -14.76 -1.42 1.30
C GLY A 102 -14.51 -0.65 0.00
N ASN A 103 -13.89 -1.27 -1.00
CA ASN A 103 -13.57 -0.63 -2.27
C ASN A 103 -12.70 0.63 -2.10
N PHE A 104 -11.60 0.48 -1.34
CA PHE A 104 -10.61 1.53 -1.01
C PHE A 104 -11.13 2.65 -0.09
N SER A 105 -12.24 2.44 0.61
CA SER A 105 -12.77 3.42 1.57
C SER A 105 -11.81 3.67 2.74
N GLY A 106 -11.06 2.65 3.17
CA GLY A 106 -10.04 2.79 4.22
C GLY A 106 -8.95 3.80 3.87
N SER A 107 -8.47 3.79 2.64
CA SER A 107 -7.48 4.76 2.17
C SER A 107 -8.04 6.17 2.11
N GLN A 108 -9.28 6.36 1.67
CA GLN A 108 -9.94 7.67 1.66
C GLN A 108 -10.12 8.23 3.07
N TYR A 109 -10.50 7.37 4.02
CA TYR A 109 -10.65 7.77 5.42
C TYR A 109 -9.34 8.22 6.03
N LEU A 110 -8.27 7.46 5.83
CA LEU A 110 -6.92 7.83 6.29
C LEU A 110 -6.43 9.13 5.62
N TYR A 111 -6.69 9.28 4.34
CA TYR A 111 -6.33 10.49 3.61
C TYR A 111 -7.01 11.72 4.22
N MET A 112 -8.33 11.65 4.46
CA MET A 112 -9.07 12.80 4.99
C MET A 112 -8.64 13.17 6.41
N ILE A 113 -8.37 12.18 7.27
CA ILE A 113 -8.09 12.44 8.69
C ILE A 113 -6.62 12.81 8.92
N ILE A 114 -5.70 12.17 8.24
CA ILE A 114 -4.27 12.30 8.51
C ILE A 114 -3.57 13.13 7.44
N LEU A 115 -3.69 12.74 6.17
CA LEU A 115 -2.91 13.34 5.11
C LEU A 115 -3.37 14.75 4.76
N ARG A 116 -4.66 14.93 4.56
CA ARG A 116 -5.22 16.22 4.15
C ARG A 116 -4.84 17.37 5.09
N PRO A 117 -4.98 17.27 6.43
CA PRO A 117 -4.58 18.35 7.32
C PRO A 117 -3.07 18.59 7.34
N ILE A 118 -2.26 17.53 7.18
CA ILE A 118 -0.79 17.67 7.13
C ILE A 118 -0.37 18.30 5.81
N LEU A 119 -0.85 17.76 4.69
CA LEU A 119 -0.48 18.24 3.36
C LEU A 119 -0.95 19.69 3.14
N SER A 120 -2.16 20.06 3.56
CA SER A 120 -2.67 21.43 3.41
C SER A 120 -1.80 22.45 4.14
N LYS A 121 -1.15 22.06 5.25
CA LYS A 121 -0.24 22.93 5.98
C LYS A 121 1.13 23.10 5.32
N TYR A 122 1.61 22.06 4.62
CA TYR A 122 2.97 22.03 4.08
C TYR A 122 3.04 22.14 2.55
N ILE A 123 1.87 22.11 1.85
CA ILE A 123 1.82 22.03 0.38
C ILE A 123 2.48 23.25 -0.26
N GLY A 124 2.28 24.44 0.29
CA GLY A 124 2.89 25.66 -0.23
C GLY A 124 4.43 25.66 -0.18
N ASN A 125 5.01 25.07 0.86
CA ASN A 125 6.46 24.92 0.97
C ASN A 125 6.99 23.82 0.03
N LEU A 126 6.23 22.74 -0.14
CA LEU A 126 6.58 21.65 -1.06
C LEU A 126 6.54 22.11 -2.51
N ASP A 127 5.54 22.88 -2.91
CA ASP A 127 5.43 23.43 -4.27
C ASP A 127 6.63 24.31 -4.61
N GLN A 128 7.07 25.17 -3.69
CA GLN A 128 8.27 26.00 -3.88
C GLN A 128 9.54 25.14 -4.04
N VAL A 129 9.68 24.07 -3.24
CA VAL A 129 10.84 23.16 -3.36
C VAL A 129 10.81 22.41 -4.69
N VAL A 130 9.67 21.89 -5.11
CA VAL A 130 9.49 21.17 -6.38
C VAL A 130 9.82 22.11 -7.55
N GLU A 131 9.27 23.32 -7.56
CA GLU A 131 9.52 24.30 -8.61
C GLU A 131 11.01 24.70 -8.68
N SER A 132 11.66 24.88 -7.55
CA SER A 132 13.10 25.14 -7.47
C SER A 132 13.96 24.00 -8.00
N LEU A 133 13.57 22.75 -7.75
CA LEU A 133 14.24 21.55 -8.25
C LEU A 133 14.03 21.40 -9.76
N GLU A 134 12.81 21.63 -10.26
CA GLU A 134 12.54 21.59 -11.70
C GLU A 134 13.32 22.64 -12.46
N SER A 135 13.39 23.87 -11.95
CA SER A 135 14.15 24.94 -12.58
C SER A 135 15.64 24.61 -12.65
N LYS A 136 16.21 24.05 -11.58
CA LYS A 136 17.60 23.59 -11.55
C LYS A 136 17.84 22.43 -12.53
N ALA A 137 16.93 21.46 -12.58
CA ALA A 137 17.01 20.33 -13.51
C ALA A 137 16.94 20.77 -14.97
N LYS A 138 16.02 21.68 -15.29
CA LYS A 138 15.92 22.30 -16.64
C LYS A 138 17.17 23.07 -17.02
N SER A 139 17.77 23.78 -16.07
CA SER A 139 19.02 24.53 -16.29
C SER A 139 20.21 23.60 -16.55
N ALA A 140 20.33 22.53 -15.75
CA ALA A 140 21.36 21.51 -15.93
C ALA A 140 21.23 20.78 -17.29
N ALA A 141 20.00 20.40 -17.67
CA ALA A 141 19.74 19.79 -18.97
C ALA A 141 20.06 20.70 -20.15
N LYS A 142 19.89 22.02 -19.97
CA LYS A 142 20.23 23.03 -21.02
C LYS A 142 21.75 23.18 -21.21
N VAL A 143 22.52 23.05 -20.13
CA VAL A 143 24.00 23.09 -20.20
C VAL A 143 24.52 21.84 -20.91
N LEU A 144 24.01 20.63 -20.55
CA LEU A 144 24.41 19.36 -21.16
C LEU A 144 24.04 19.22 -22.64
N LYS A 145 23.10 20.04 -23.16
CA LYS A 145 22.68 19.99 -24.56
C LYS A 145 23.46 20.99 -25.44
N LYS A 146 24.34 21.78 -24.82
CA LYS A 146 25.10 22.88 -25.52
C LYS A 146 26.54 22.45 -25.83
N ASP A 147 26.99 21.33 -25.29
CA ASP A 147 28.24 20.63 -25.61
C ASP A 147 27.95 19.50 -26.60
#